data_f5fc7a258881959c51a21d3795f588a3
#
_entry.id   f5fc7a258881959c51a21d3795f588a3
#
_cell.length_a   1.000
_cell.length_b   1.000
_cell.length_c   1.000
_cell.angle_alpha   90.00
_cell.angle_beta   90.00
_cell.angle_gamma   90.00
#
_symmetry.space_group_name_H-M   'P 1'
#
loop_
_entity.id
_entity.type
_entity.pdbx_description
1 polymer ?
#
loop_
_entity_poly.entity_id
_entity_poly.type
_entity_poly.pdbx_seq_one_letter_code
_entity_poly.pdbx_strand_id
1 'polypeptide(L)'
;MRISPRWGWFLAFTAIFAALAVFVFWGCWSVGVTFIAPDDTPSFLTSAGDIFTRWWNVFATSGRMQPTDILWSGLLVSPLFCRELKYVVAIYCAALGMAYFLRGRGLSRLASYGAGLLLAFCGYWFTLYSAGHGGWFIWMTYGVFAFGLIDRAVTGGRARHWLLLGLVVAWASFYQADLWLIFTVFTGVYFIFRVLVERPGWKSASRGVALAGTAFALVGAPSFYDAFSVSLVNRKNQIEESKGGALTGGAEVTDDAEARWIFVTNWSLPPAETAEFFNARVNGDTSCPMTLSVNMKKGMRPYSGALGRPINAKQGNYRQHSLYVGWVTMLLAALGVAGAFFASSRRSAIAFFAIAAVVFWLFSMGRYCEPVYRLVFSLPLVDYLRAPVKWHHLTEFCICVLAGFGIAFVGSLVESFAKGRVRVALSLKCALAALVLWGAFDLASEARRFCAPVDYGRAVEKGCSSELSVLSRQQFQNPQIAEAARRGFIVSVANWLGSPDAYLVQVLRPLDRPRPESPKPVPLALGILSVLAALGIVAYCVQRMHCKGGLQSV
;
A
#
# COMPACT_ATOMS: atom_id res chain seq x y z
N MET A 1 36.21 14.24 5.32
CA MET A 1 35.04 14.17 6.24
C MET A 1 34.74 12.69 6.54
N ARG A 2 34.84 12.23 7.79
CA ARG A 2 34.41 10.86 8.16
C ARG A 2 32.89 10.85 8.33
N ILE A 3 32.20 10.19 7.42
CA ILE A 3 30.74 9.98 7.52
C ILE A 3 30.45 9.19 8.81
N SER A 4 29.57 9.68 9.66
CA SER A 4 29.21 8.96 10.87
C SER A 4 28.59 7.59 10.50
N PRO A 5 28.81 6.53 11.30
CA PRO A 5 28.27 5.20 11.00
C PRO A 5 26.73 5.16 10.84
N ARG A 6 26.04 6.16 11.37
CA ARG A 6 24.57 6.29 11.20
C ARG A 6 24.20 6.68 9.77
N TRP A 7 24.89 7.68 9.23
CA TRP A 7 24.71 8.13 7.86
C TRP A 7 25.17 7.12 6.83
N GLY A 8 26.25 6.36 7.12
CA GLY A 8 26.70 5.31 6.23
C GLY A 8 25.65 4.22 5.99
N TRP A 9 24.96 3.76 7.02
CA TRP A 9 23.88 2.79 6.88
C TRP A 9 22.66 3.34 6.15
N PHE A 10 22.28 4.58 6.43
CA PHE A 10 21.18 5.24 5.75
C PHE A 10 21.46 5.41 4.25
N LEU A 11 22.65 5.89 3.90
CA LEU A 11 23.06 6.05 2.51
C LEU A 11 23.15 4.73 1.76
N ALA A 12 23.72 3.69 2.39
CA ALA A 12 23.78 2.35 1.81
C ALA A 12 22.38 1.78 1.56
N PHE A 13 21.47 1.90 2.54
CA PHE A 13 20.09 1.50 2.39
C PHE A 13 19.39 2.25 1.25
N THR A 14 19.55 3.57 1.20
CA THR A 14 18.95 4.40 0.14
C THR A 14 19.47 4.04 -1.24
N ALA A 15 20.79 3.79 -1.37
CA ALA A 15 21.40 3.37 -2.63
C ALA A 15 20.90 2.00 -3.10
N ILE A 16 20.82 1.02 -2.18
CA ILE A 16 20.27 -0.32 -2.48
C ILE A 16 18.80 -0.21 -2.90
N PHE A 17 18.00 0.51 -2.12
CA PHE A 17 16.59 0.74 -2.46
C PHE A 17 16.44 1.39 -3.84
N ALA A 18 17.21 2.45 -4.12
CA ALA A 18 17.17 3.13 -5.41
C ALA A 18 17.56 2.21 -6.57
N ALA A 19 18.57 1.36 -6.40
CA ALA A 19 18.96 0.38 -7.41
C ALA A 19 17.83 -0.63 -7.68
N LEU A 20 17.19 -1.16 -6.64
CA LEU A 20 16.06 -2.07 -6.78
C LEU A 20 14.84 -1.38 -7.39
N ALA A 21 14.54 -0.14 -7.01
CA ALA A 21 13.45 0.65 -7.59
C ALA A 21 13.68 0.94 -9.08
N VAL A 22 14.90 1.33 -9.45
CA VAL A 22 15.28 1.48 -10.87
C VAL A 22 15.11 0.17 -11.63
N PHE A 23 15.52 -0.95 -11.04
CA PHE A 23 15.34 -2.26 -11.65
C PHE A 23 13.86 -2.63 -11.83
N VAL A 24 13.01 -2.41 -10.81
CA VAL A 24 11.58 -2.72 -10.87
C VAL A 24 10.86 -1.88 -11.92
N PHE A 25 11.09 -0.59 -11.92
CA PHE A 25 10.41 0.37 -12.80
C PHE A 25 11.22 0.68 -14.08
N TRP A 26 12.15 -0.19 -14.48
CA TRP A 26 13.13 0.10 -15.54
C TRP A 26 12.53 0.70 -16.81
N GLY A 27 11.39 0.19 -17.26
CA GLY A 27 10.73 0.70 -18.46
C GLY A 27 9.92 2.00 -18.28
N CYS A 28 9.75 2.47 -17.03
CA CYS A 28 8.87 3.61 -16.69
C CYS A 28 9.64 4.92 -16.46
N TRP A 29 10.99 4.90 -16.51
CA TRP A 29 11.83 6.08 -16.22
C TRP A 29 12.02 7.04 -17.39
N SER A 30 11.55 6.73 -18.58
CA SER A 30 11.67 7.63 -19.72
C SER A 30 10.59 8.72 -19.70
N VAL A 31 10.98 9.93 -20.03
CA VAL A 31 10.04 11.04 -20.24
C VAL A 31 9.06 10.66 -21.37
N GLY A 32 7.76 10.81 -21.11
CA GLY A 32 6.73 10.44 -22.08
C GLY A 32 6.24 8.99 -21.96
N VAL A 33 6.82 8.18 -21.07
CA VAL A 33 6.33 6.85 -20.74
C VAL A 33 5.47 6.91 -19.50
N THR A 34 4.25 6.41 -19.57
CA THR A 34 3.39 6.27 -18.41
C THR A 34 2.81 4.88 -18.30
N PHE A 35 2.53 4.50 -17.07
CA PHE A 35 1.84 3.27 -16.75
C PHE A 35 0.37 3.60 -16.53
N ILE A 36 -0.52 3.03 -17.35
CA ILE A 36 -1.95 3.16 -17.18
C ILE A 36 -2.50 1.84 -16.66
N ALA A 37 -3.27 1.90 -15.61
CA ALA A 37 -3.93 0.76 -15.03
C ALA A 37 -5.45 0.89 -15.17
N PRO A 38 -6.20 -0.24 -15.20
CA PRO A 38 -7.63 -0.24 -15.46
C PRO A 38 -8.46 0.64 -14.55
N ASP A 39 -8.15 0.64 -13.27
CA ASP A 39 -8.92 1.38 -12.25
C ASP A 39 -8.35 2.78 -11.98
N ASP A 40 -7.33 3.19 -12.73
CA ASP A 40 -6.72 4.50 -12.56
C ASP A 40 -7.17 5.48 -13.63
N THR A 41 -7.74 6.56 -13.19
CA THR A 41 -8.11 7.65 -14.11
C THR A 41 -6.83 8.35 -14.58
N PRO A 42 -6.62 8.52 -15.88
CA PRO A 42 -5.40 9.14 -16.39
C PRO A 42 -5.31 10.61 -16.01
N SER A 43 -4.79 10.87 -14.81
CA SER A 43 -4.51 12.22 -14.34
C SER A 43 -3.42 12.92 -15.15
N PHE A 44 -2.67 12.16 -15.96
CA PHE A 44 -1.59 12.66 -16.80
C PHE A 44 -2.06 13.43 -18.06
N LEU A 45 -3.31 13.28 -18.47
CA LEU A 45 -3.88 14.03 -19.59
C LEU A 45 -4.29 15.46 -19.21
N THR A 46 -4.05 15.86 -17.97
CA THR A 46 -4.39 17.18 -17.49
C THR A 46 -3.23 18.13 -17.60
N SER A 47 -3.52 19.36 -18.04
CA SER A 47 -2.55 20.42 -18.17
C SER A 47 -2.05 20.91 -16.80
N ALA A 48 -0.92 21.59 -16.76
CA ALA A 48 -0.41 22.22 -15.54
C ALA A 48 -1.42 23.22 -14.93
N GLY A 49 -2.25 23.86 -15.76
CA GLY A 49 -3.35 24.73 -15.31
C GLY A 49 -4.45 23.96 -14.58
N ASP A 50 -4.69 22.70 -14.95
CA ASP A 50 -5.66 21.84 -14.30
C ASP A 50 -5.20 21.40 -12.91
N ILE A 51 -3.91 21.47 -12.60
CA ILE A 51 -3.38 21.17 -11.27
C ILE A 51 -3.95 22.16 -10.25
N PHE A 52 -3.96 23.45 -10.56
CA PHE A 52 -4.54 24.47 -9.69
C PHE A 52 -6.06 24.31 -9.57
N THR A 53 -6.74 24.04 -10.66
CA THR A 53 -8.18 23.79 -10.68
C THR A 53 -8.56 22.50 -9.92
N ARG A 54 -7.70 21.48 -9.99
CA ARG A 54 -7.86 20.22 -9.24
C ARG A 54 -7.55 20.38 -7.77
N TRP A 55 -6.57 21.20 -7.42
CA TRP A 55 -6.29 21.55 -6.03
C TRP A 55 -7.51 22.18 -5.37
N TRP A 56 -8.14 23.08 -6.09
CA TRP A 56 -9.42 23.67 -5.68
C TRP A 56 -10.54 22.63 -5.60
N ASN A 57 -10.58 21.68 -6.52
CA ASN A 57 -11.55 20.59 -6.53
C ASN A 57 -11.35 19.55 -5.43
N VAL A 58 -10.15 19.34 -4.93
CA VAL A 58 -9.93 18.49 -3.74
C VAL A 58 -10.77 18.98 -2.57
N PHE A 59 -10.87 20.29 -2.41
CA PHE A 59 -11.69 20.88 -1.36
C PHE A 59 -13.18 21.01 -1.75
N ALA A 60 -13.48 20.96 -3.03
CA ALA A 60 -14.83 21.18 -3.56
C ALA A 60 -15.65 19.90 -3.73
N THR A 61 -15.01 18.79 -4.09
CA THR A 61 -15.66 17.55 -4.52
C THR A 61 -15.51 16.40 -3.55
N SER A 62 -15.37 16.68 -2.26
CA SER A 62 -15.33 15.65 -1.21
C SER A 62 -14.08 14.77 -1.14
N GLY A 63 -12.91 15.33 -1.41
CA GLY A 63 -11.66 14.67 -1.00
C GLY A 63 -11.20 13.45 -1.82
N ARG A 64 -11.84 13.14 -2.94
CA ARG A 64 -11.41 12.02 -3.79
C ARG A 64 -10.05 12.23 -4.46
N MET A 65 -9.52 13.44 -4.46
CA MET A 65 -8.18 13.72 -4.94
C MET A 65 -7.21 13.87 -3.77
N GLN A 66 -6.14 13.14 -3.88
CA GLN A 66 -5.13 13.04 -2.84
C GLN A 66 -4.28 14.32 -2.79
N PRO A 67 -4.17 15.01 -1.65
CA PRO A 67 -3.36 16.22 -1.54
C PRO A 67 -1.90 16.06 -1.98
N THR A 68 -1.35 14.84 -1.84
CA THR A 68 0.00 14.51 -2.29
C THR A 68 0.16 14.49 -3.80
N ASP A 69 -0.90 14.21 -4.56
CA ASP A 69 -0.82 14.25 -6.03
C ASP A 69 -0.55 15.67 -6.52
N ILE A 70 -1.00 16.66 -5.78
CA ILE A 70 -0.82 18.08 -6.07
C ILE A 70 0.60 18.52 -5.76
N LEU A 71 1.10 18.15 -4.57
CA LEU A 71 2.47 18.50 -4.17
C LEU A 71 3.49 17.93 -5.14
N TRP A 72 3.31 16.68 -5.57
CA TRP A 72 4.22 16.00 -6.48
C TRP A 72 4.10 16.47 -7.92
N SER A 73 2.88 16.68 -8.42
CA SER A 73 2.67 17.15 -9.79
C SER A 73 3.08 18.61 -10.01
N GLY A 74 3.05 19.44 -8.95
CA GLY A 74 3.53 20.81 -9.00
C GLY A 74 5.04 20.98 -8.90
N LEU A 75 5.76 19.99 -8.36
CA LEU A 75 7.20 20.07 -8.11
C LEU A 75 8.06 19.51 -9.24
N LEU A 76 7.50 18.77 -10.20
CA LEU A 76 8.25 18.06 -11.22
C LEU A 76 7.82 18.49 -12.64
N VAL A 77 8.80 18.55 -13.53
CA VAL A 77 8.68 19.09 -14.89
C VAL A 77 7.75 18.30 -15.81
N SER A 78 7.41 17.06 -15.47
CA SER A 78 6.48 16.21 -16.23
C SER A 78 5.48 15.52 -15.30
N PRO A 79 4.17 15.71 -15.52
CA PRO A 79 3.14 14.98 -14.77
C PRO A 79 3.27 13.45 -14.88
N LEU A 80 3.84 12.93 -15.97
CA LEU A 80 4.05 11.52 -16.22
C LEU A 80 5.16 10.93 -15.36
N PHE A 81 6.27 11.64 -15.28
CA PHE A 81 7.40 11.23 -14.42
C PHE A 81 7.04 11.28 -12.94
N CYS A 82 6.16 12.20 -12.54
CA CYS A 82 5.70 12.33 -11.17
C CYS A 82 4.94 11.11 -10.66
N ARG A 83 4.25 10.42 -11.55
CA ARG A 83 3.37 9.33 -11.16
C ARG A 83 4.15 8.15 -10.58
N GLU A 84 5.12 7.64 -11.32
CA GLU A 84 5.96 6.52 -10.87
C GLU A 84 6.81 6.92 -9.67
N LEU A 85 7.33 8.14 -9.67
CA LEU A 85 8.11 8.66 -8.55
C LEU A 85 7.28 8.72 -7.26
N LYS A 86 6.00 9.07 -7.34
CA LYS A 86 5.08 9.05 -6.19
C LYS A 86 5.04 7.67 -5.53
N TYR A 87 4.90 6.61 -6.33
CA TYR A 87 4.89 5.25 -5.81
C TYR A 87 6.25 4.84 -5.24
N VAL A 88 7.33 5.15 -5.94
CA VAL A 88 8.69 4.86 -5.46
C VAL A 88 8.96 5.55 -4.12
N VAL A 89 8.58 6.81 -3.99
CA VAL A 89 8.73 7.55 -2.72
C VAL A 89 7.84 6.95 -1.63
N ALA A 90 6.60 6.57 -1.94
CA ALA A 90 5.71 5.94 -0.97
C ALA A 90 6.30 4.62 -0.43
N ILE A 91 6.78 3.76 -1.32
CA ILE A 91 7.41 2.48 -0.95
C ILE A 91 8.69 2.72 -0.13
N TYR A 92 9.52 3.70 -0.53
CA TYR A 92 10.71 4.09 0.21
C TYR A 92 10.38 4.58 1.62
N CYS A 93 9.38 5.42 1.76
CA CYS A 93 8.91 5.89 3.06
C CYS A 93 8.36 4.74 3.91
N ALA A 94 7.63 3.77 3.33
CA ALA A 94 7.17 2.59 4.06
C ALA A 94 8.35 1.76 4.58
N ALA A 95 9.39 1.57 3.77
CA ALA A 95 10.62 0.89 4.19
C ALA A 95 11.35 1.64 5.31
N LEU A 96 11.44 2.97 5.22
CA LEU A 96 11.97 3.81 6.30
C LEU A 96 11.10 3.75 7.57
N GLY A 97 9.77 3.72 7.41
CA GLY A 97 8.83 3.55 8.51
C GLY A 97 9.07 2.25 9.26
N MET A 98 9.28 1.14 8.53
CA MET A 98 9.65 -0.15 9.12
C MET A 98 10.98 -0.06 9.86
N ALA A 99 12.01 0.54 9.24
CA ALA A 99 13.30 0.72 9.89
C ALA A 99 13.17 1.60 11.15
N TYR A 100 12.40 2.70 11.08
CA TYR A 100 12.12 3.57 12.21
C TYR A 100 11.41 2.83 13.36
N PHE A 101 10.42 2.01 13.03
CA PHE A 101 9.71 1.18 14.00
C PHE A 101 10.65 0.19 14.69
N LEU A 102 11.33 -0.67 13.91
CA LEU A 102 12.18 -1.74 14.46
C LEU A 102 13.43 -1.20 15.18
N ARG A 103 13.98 -0.05 14.75
CA ARG A 103 15.01 0.66 15.51
C ARG A 103 14.50 1.13 16.87
N GLY A 104 13.25 1.57 16.94
CA GLY A 104 12.59 1.91 18.20
C GLY A 104 12.48 0.72 19.15
N ARG A 105 12.39 -0.49 18.61
CA ARG A 105 12.37 -1.77 19.35
C ARG A 105 13.75 -2.31 19.71
N GLY A 106 14.82 -1.56 19.43
CA GLY A 106 16.19 -1.95 19.77
C GLY A 106 16.81 -2.99 18.84
N LEU A 107 16.26 -3.20 17.63
CA LEU A 107 16.85 -4.11 16.65
C LEU A 107 18.09 -3.48 16.01
N SER A 108 19.01 -4.32 15.53
CA SER A 108 20.20 -3.89 14.79
C SER A 108 19.82 -3.13 13.50
N ARG A 109 20.75 -2.36 12.94
CA ARG A 109 20.52 -1.66 11.68
C ARG A 109 20.25 -2.61 10.53
N LEU A 110 21.03 -3.70 10.44
CA LEU A 110 20.80 -4.73 9.42
C LEU A 110 19.36 -5.30 9.50
N ALA A 111 18.91 -5.66 10.71
CA ALA A 111 17.56 -6.18 10.91
C ALA A 111 16.47 -5.17 10.53
N SER A 112 16.66 -3.91 10.92
CA SER A 112 15.64 -2.87 10.71
C SER A 112 15.54 -2.44 9.24
N TYR A 113 16.68 -2.15 8.60
CA TYR A 113 16.70 -1.78 7.18
C TYR A 113 16.42 -2.96 6.26
N GLY A 114 16.89 -4.17 6.64
CA GLY A 114 16.59 -5.39 5.91
C GLY A 114 15.09 -5.69 5.87
N ALA A 115 14.42 -5.65 7.02
CA ALA A 115 12.96 -5.81 7.07
C ALA A 115 12.21 -4.73 6.27
N GLY A 116 12.74 -3.49 6.24
CA GLY A 116 12.21 -2.42 5.42
C GLY A 116 12.31 -2.72 3.92
N LEU A 117 13.45 -3.26 3.45
CA LEU A 117 13.60 -3.67 2.05
C LEU A 117 12.66 -4.82 1.68
N LEU A 118 12.50 -5.83 2.55
CA LEU A 118 11.59 -6.93 2.33
C LEU A 118 10.15 -6.44 2.23
N LEU A 119 9.71 -5.55 3.12
CA LEU A 119 8.38 -4.94 3.05
C LEU A 119 8.18 -4.15 1.75
N ALA A 120 9.17 -3.36 1.35
CA ALA A 120 9.06 -2.46 0.19
C ALA A 120 8.73 -3.19 -1.11
N PHE A 121 9.16 -4.43 -1.27
CA PHE A 121 9.04 -5.18 -2.51
C PHE A 121 8.10 -6.38 -2.43
N CYS A 122 7.28 -6.52 -1.37
CA CYS A 122 6.25 -7.54 -1.28
C CYS A 122 5.29 -7.48 -2.48
N GLY A 123 4.89 -8.65 -2.99
CA GLY A 123 4.20 -8.77 -4.28
C GLY A 123 2.81 -8.14 -4.32
N TYR A 124 2.10 -8.13 -3.19
CA TYR A 124 0.74 -7.63 -3.12
C TYR A 124 0.63 -6.12 -3.48
N TRP A 125 1.63 -5.33 -3.14
CA TRP A 125 1.69 -3.91 -3.50
C TRP A 125 1.69 -3.68 -5.00
N PHE A 126 2.54 -4.42 -5.69
CA PHE A 126 2.78 -4.20 -7.11
C PHE A 126 1.62 -4.69 -7.98
N THR A 127 0.88 -5.71 -7.52
CA THR A 127 -0.37 -6.08 -8.18
C THR A 127 -1.42 -5.00 -8.07
N LEU A 128 -1.50 -4.34 -6.93
CA LEU A 128 -2.41 -3.21 -6.76
C LEU A 128 -1.99 -2.00 -7.60
N TYR A 129 -0.69 -1.74 -7.69
CA TYR A 129 -0.15 -0.75 -8.61
C TYR A 129 -0.57 -1.05 -10.06
N SER A 130 -0.39 -2.28 -10.51
CA SER A 130 -0.77 -2.69 -11.86
C SER A 130 -2.28 -2.65 -12.12
N ALA A 131 -3.10 -2.75 -11.08
CA ALA A 131 -4.55 -2.60 -11.15
C ALA A 131 -5.01 -1.12 -11.16
N GLY A 132 -4.17 -0.20 -10.73
CA GLY A 132 -4.51 1.22 -10.60
C GLY A 132 -4.94 1.64 -9.19
N HIS A 133 -4.79 0.77 -8.22
CA HIS A 133 -5.12 1.05 -6.82
C HIS A 133 -3.97 1.80 -6.12
N GLY A 134 -3.48 2.87 -6.74
CA GLY A 134 -2.32 3.62 -6.25
C GLY A 134 -2.47 4.22 -4.85
N GLY A 135 -3.69 4.51 -4.43
CA GLY A 135 -3.98 4.99 -3.08
C GLY A 135 -3.54 4.02 -1.98
N TRP A 136 -3.48 2.73 -2.27
CA TRP A 136 -3.07 1.71 -1.31
C TRP A 136 -1.59 1.82 -0.95
N PHE A 137 -0.72 2.19 -1.87
CA PHE A 137 0.70 2.42 -1.58
C PHE A 137 0.92 3.55 -0.58
N ILE A 138 0.25 4.65 -0.79
CA ILE A 138 0.46 5.85 0.01
C ILE A 138 -0.01 5.62 1.44
N TRP A 139 -1.11 4.89 1.59
CA TRP A 139 -1.65 4.53 2.87
C TRP A 139 -0.64 3.73 3.74
N MET A 140 0.02 2.68 3.20
CA MET A 140 1.03 1.92 3.95
C MET A 140 2.22 2.77 4.39
N THR A 141 2.61 3.75 3.60
CA THR A 141 3.67 4.70 3.97
C THR A 141 3.43 5.27 5.35
N TYR A 142 2.25 5.79 5.57
CA TYR A 142 1.91 6.45 6.84
C TYR A 142 1.59 5.44 7.94
N GLY A 143 0.86 4.38 7.63
CA GLY A 143 0.48 3.35 8.59
C GLY A 143 1.68 2.71 9.29
N VAL A 144 2.74 2.41 8.56
CA VAL A 144 3.95 1.82 9.15
C VAL A 144 4.62 2.74 10.17
N PHE A 145 4.64 4.06 9.92
CA PHE A 145 5.18 5.03 10.90
C PHE A 145 4.37 5.08 12.18
N ALA A 146 3.07 4.82 12.13
CA ALA A 146 2.20 4.85 13.31
C ALA A 146 2.68 3.89 14.40
N PHE A 147 3.15 2.69 14.05
CA PHE A 147 3.68 1.72 15.01
C PHE A 147 4.91 2.25 15.75
N GLY A 148 5.84 2.85 15.02
CA GLY A 148 7.02 3.46 15.64
C GLY A 148 6.71 4.71 16.48
N LEU A 149 5.67 5.45 16.10
CA LEU A 149 5.20 6.61 16.89
C LEU A 149 4.49 6.16 18.16
N ILE A 150 3.68 5.09 18.11
CA ILE A 150 3.05 4.50 19.30
C ILE A 150 4.12 4.08 20.31
N ASP A 151 5.13 3.34 19.86
CA ASP A 151 6.22 2.93 20.76
C ASP A 151 6.84 4.13 21.50
N ARG A 152 7.17 5.19 20.75
CA ARG A 152 7.80 6.39 21.33
C ARG A 152 6.85 7.24 22.14
N ALA A 153 5.58 7.25 21.80
CA ALA A 153 4.55 7.98 22.52
C ALA A 153 4.28 7.33 23.88
N VAL A 154 4.11 6.00 23.87
CA VAL A 154 3.81 5.23 25.09
C VAL A 154 5.01 5.19 26.04
N THR A 155 6.23 4.94 25.54
CA THR A 155 7.43 4.87 26.39
C THR A 155 7.98 6.23 26.79
N GLY A 156 7.90 7.23 25.93
CA GLY A 156 8.52 8.54 26.14
C GLY A 156 7.58 9.66 26.56
N GLY A 157 6.27 9.49 26.46
CA GLY A 157 5.23 10.45 26.86
C GLY A 157 5.28 11.83 26.19
N ARG A 158 6.11 12.01 25.16
CA ARG A 158 6.35 13.34 24.56
C ARG A 158 5.19 13.76 23.65
N ALA A 159 4.63 14.95 23.86
CA ALA A 159 3.52 15.51 23.10
C ALA A 159 3.71 15.41 21.58
N ARG A 160 4.92 15.68 21.08
CA ARG A 160 5.22 15.59 19.64
C ARG A 160 4.94 14.22 19.02
N HIS A 161 5.18 13.12 19.74
CA HIS A 161 4.94 11.78 19.20
C HIS A 161 3.44 11.47 19.13
N TRP A 162 2.66 11.97 20.09
CA TRP A 162 1.21 11.87 20.08
C TRP A 162 0.57 12.70 18.97
N LEU A 163 1.01 13.94 18.78
CA LEU A 163 0.54 14.81 17.70
C LEU A 163 0.88 14.24 16.32
N LEU A 164 2.12 13.74 16.15
CA LEU A 164 2.52 13.09 14.90
C LEU A 164 1.75 11.79 14.64
N LEU A 165 1.42 11.02 15.70
CA LEU A 165 0.58 9.84 15.57
C LEU A 165 -0.80 10.20 15.02
N GLY A 166 -1.46 11.19 15.61
CA GLY A 166 -2.75 11.69 15.15
C GLY A 166 -2.70 12.21 13.72
N LEU A 167 -1.66 13.00 13.39
CA LEU A 167 -1.42 13.50 12.03
C LEU A 167 -1.27 12.37 11.01
N VAL A 168 -0.43 11.38 11.30
CA VAL A 168 -0.12 10.27 10.37
C VAL A 168 -1.35 9.41 10.13
N VAL A 169 -2.10 9.06 11.17
CA VAL A 169 -3.33 8.25 11.04
C VAL A 169 -4.42 9.01 10.29
N ALA A 170 -4.58 10.31 10.57
CA ALA A 170 -5.52 11.16 9.86
C ALA A 170 -5.15 11.32 8.39
N TRP A 171 -3.86 11.57 8.11
CA TRP A 171 -3.39 11.76 6.73
C TRP A 171 -3.62 10.52 5.87
N ALA A 172 -3.44 9.33 6.43
CA ALA A 172 -3.71 8.07 5.75
C ALA A 172 -5.19 7.93 5.31
N SER A 173 -6.14 8.56 6.01
CA SER A 173 -7.57 8.49 5.69
C SER A 173 -7.94 9.10 4.35
N PHE A 174 -7.12 10.01 3.80
CA PHE A 174 -7.37 10.64 2.50
C PHE A 174 -7.22 9.73 1.30
N TYR A 175 -6.62 8.54 1.46
CA TYR A 175 -6.21 7.72 0.31
C TYR A 175 -7.16 6.58 -0.01
N GLN A 176 -7.50 5.74 0.98
CA GLN A 176 -8.36 4.58 0.76
C GLN A 176 -9.10 4.25 2.07
N ALA A 177 -10.36 4.62 2.14
CA ALA A 177 -11.12 4.58 3.39
C ALA A 177 -11.21 3.18 4.03
N ASP A 178 -11.39 2.13 3.23
CA ASP A 178 -11.52 0.75 3.74
C ASP A 178 -10.18 0.20 4.28
N LEU A 179 -9.09 0.42 3.58
CA LEU A 179 -7.77 0.04 4.08
C LEU A 179 -7.35 0.87 5.29
N TRP A 180 -7.65 2.17 5.26
CA TRP A 180 -7.42 3.04 6.40
C TRP A 180 -8.14 2.52 7.65
N LEU A 181 -9.40 2.09 7.53
CA LEU A 181 -10.16 1.55 8.65
C LEU A 181 -9.52 0.28 9.22
N ILE A 182 -9.21 -0.69 8.35
CA ILE A 182 -8.55 -1.95 8.73
C ILE A 182 -7.26 -1.68 9.51
N PHE A 183 -6.44 -0.77 9.02
CA PHE A 183 -5.15 -0.49 9.63
C PHE A 183 -5.26 0.36 10.89
N THR A 184 -6.20 1.28 10.92
CA THR A 184 -6.44 2.09 12.12
C THR A 184 -6.90 1.20 13.27
N VAL A 185 -7.76 0.22 13.00
CA VAL A 185 -8.16 -0.78 14.00
C VAL A 185 -6.94 -1.57 14.48
N PHE A 186 -6.09 -2.06 13.58
CA PHE A 186 -4.87 -2.76 13.97
C PHE A 186 -3.90 -1.88 14.75
N THR A 187 -3.74 -0.63 14.34
CA THR A 187 -2.93 0.36 15.05
C THR A 187 -3.48 0.61 16.46
N GLY A 188 -4.80 0.64 16.61
CA GLY A 188 -5.49 0.74 17.90
C GLY A 188 -5.25 -0.49 18.79
N VAL A 189 -5.35 -1.69 18.23
CA VAL A 189 -5.04 -2.95 18.94
C VAL A 189 -3.57 -2.98 19.38
N TYR A 190 -2.66 -2.55 18.51
CA TYR A 190 -1.24 -2.43 18.87
C TYR A 190 -1.01 -1.40 19.96
N PHE A 191 -1.71 -0.26 19.92
CA PHE A 191 -1.64 0.74 20.98
C PHE A 191 -2.08 0.16 22.34
N ILE A 192 -3.22 -0.54 22.39
CA ILE A 192 -3.69 -1.20 23.61
C ILE A 192 -2.65 -2.20 24.11
N PHE A 193 -2.13 -3.05 23.23
CA PHE A 193 -1.06 -3.99 23.58
C PHE A 193 0.14 -3.28 24.20
N ARG A 194 0.58 -2.15 23.63
CA ARG A 194 1.72 -1.39 24.14
C ARG A 194 1.43 -0.77 25.52
N VAL A 195 0.23 -0.27 25.72
CA VAL A 195 -0.19 0.28 27.02
C VAL A 195 -0.21 -0.82 28.09
N LEU A 196 -0.70 -2.00 27.75
CA LEU A 196 -0.74 -3.15 28.68
C LEU A 196 0.68 -3.64 29.06
N VAL A 197 1.62 -3.62 28.11
CA VAL A 197 3.00 -4.07 28.35
C VAL A 197 3.82 -3.01 29.11
N GLU A 198 3.78 -1.75 28.66
CA GLU A 198 4.61 -0.68 29.21
C GLU A 198 4.02 -0.03 30.44
N ARG A 199 2.72 -0.15 30.64
CA ARG A 199 1.98 0.42 31.78
C ARG A 199 2.30 1.90 32.03
N PRO A 200 2.17 2.78 31.03
CA PRO A 200 2.42 4.21 31.23
C PRO A 200 1.47 4.75 32.28
N GLY A 201 1.89 5.80 32.99
CA GLY A 201 1.00 6.45 33.93
C GLY A 201 -0.28 6.94 33.26
N TRP A 202 -1.44 6.66 33.88
CA TRP A 202 -2.77 6.96 33.33
C TRP A 202 -2.93 8.42 32.87
N LYS A 203 -2.46 9.41 33.67
CA LYS A 203 -2.52 10.85 33.31
C LYS A 203 -1.71 11.17 32.04
N SER A 204 -0.56 10.49 31.83
CA SER A 204 0.27 10.66 30.66
C SER A 204 -0.40 10.03 29.43
N ALA A 205 -0.96 8.84 29.59
CA ALA A 205 -1.62 8.12 28.50
C ALA A 205 -2.89 8.86 28.04
N SER A 206 -3.77 9.29 28.97
CA SER A 206 -5.00 9.99 28.63
C SER A 206 -4.74 11.34 27.94
N ARG A 207 -3.78 12.13 28.47
CA ARG A 207 -3.35 13.37 27.82
C ARG A 207 -2.78 13.12 26.42
N GLY A 208 -2.01 12.05 26.26
CA GLY A 208 -1.45 11.68 24.98
C GLY A 208 -2.52 11.28 23.95
N VAL A 209 -3.48 10.46 24.37
CA VAL A 209 -4.64 10.07 23.55
C VAL A 209 -5.46 11.28 23.14
N ALA A 210 -5.70 12.23 24.07
CA ALA A 210 -6.40 13.47 23.75
C ALA A 210 -5.66 14.29 22.69
N LEU A 211 -4.33 14.42 22.79
CA LEU A 211 -3.51 15.13 21.80
C LEU A 211 -3.57 14.44 20.41
N ALA A 212 -3.43 13.11 20.39
CA ALA A 212 -3.50 12.35 19.15
C ALA A 212 -4.91 12.42 18.54
N GLY A 213 -5.96 12.28 19.36
CA GLY A 213 -7.35 12.40 18.95
C GLY A 213 -7.70 13.77 18.38
N THR A 214 -7.23 14.85 19.02
CA THR A 214 -7.42 16.21 18.51
C THR A 214 -6.72 16.41 17.16
N ALA A 215 -5.45 15.99 17.03
CA ALA A 215 -4.73 16.07 15.77
C ALA A 215 -5.43 15.25 14.67
N PHE A 216 -5.88 14.04 15.01
CA PHE A 216 -6.63 13.15 14.12
C PHE A 216 -7.95 13.79 13.66
N ALA A 217 -8.75 14.34 14.58
CA ALA A 217 -10.03 14.96 14.24
C ALA A 217 -9.87 16.20 13.35
N LEU A 218 -8.94 17.09 13.68
CA LEU A 218 -8.72 18.32 12.92
C LEU A 218 -8.17 18.05 11.51
N VAL A 219 -7.17 17.16 11.40
CA VAL A 219 -6.55 16.86 10.11
C VAL A 219 -7.44 15.96 9.26
N GLY A 220 -8.12 14.98 9.85
CA GLY A 220 -8.97 14.03 9.15
C GLY A 220 -10.38 14.54 8.82
N ALA A 221 -10.79 15.71 9.30
CA ALA A 221 -12.15 16.22 9.17
C ALA A 221 -12.72 16.17 7.72
N PRO A 222 -11.99 16.55 6.67
CA PRO A 222 -12.51 16.47 5.30
C PRO A 222 -12.76 15.02 4.86
N SER A 223 -11.86 14.11 5.22
CA SER A 223 -11.98 12.70 4.88
C SER A 223 -13.17 12.04 5.59
N PHE A 224 -13.43 12.40 6.82
CA PHE A 224 -14.60 11.91 7.56
C PHE A 224 -15.89 12.43 6.96
N TYR A 225 -15.91 13.71 6.61
CA TYR A 225 -17.06 14.28 5.91
C TYR A 225 -17.36 13.51 4.62
N ASP A 226 -16.35 13.24 3.79
CA ASP A 226 -16.50 12.45 2.56
C ASP A 226 -16.94 11.01 2.85
N ALA A 227 -16.34 10.37 3.84
CA ALA A 227 -16.69 8.99 4.21
C ALA A 227 -18.18 8.85 4.57
N PHE A 228 -18.71 9.78 5.35
CA PHE A 228 -20.10 9.71 5.80
C PHE A 228 -21.11 10.27 4.78
N SER A 229 -20.77 11.33 4.04
CA SER A 229 -21.70 11.98 3.14
C SER A 229 -21.75 11.38 1.73
N VAL A 230 -20.66 10.72 1.28
CA VAL A 230 -20.54 10.22 -0.09
C VAL A 230 -20.21 8.73 -0.12
N SER A 231 -19.13 8.32 0.58
CA SER A 231 -18.59 6.96 0.41
C SER A 231 -19.53 5.89 0.94
N LEU A 232 -20.14 6.09 2.10
CA LEU A 232 -21.13 5.15 2.66
C LEU A 232 -22.41 5.11 1.82
N VAL A 233 -22.88 6.25 1.32
CA VAL A 233 -24.06 6.32 0.45
C VAL A 233 -23.80 5.56 -0.84
N ASN A 234 -22.68 5.81 -1.50
CA ASN A 234 -22.29 5.08 -2.71
C ASN A 234 -22.16 3.58 -2.47
N ARG A 235 -21.65 3.18 -1.30
CA ARG A 235 -21.51 1.77 -0.97
C ARG A 235 -22.86 1.09 -0.75
N LYS A 236 -23.81 1.77 -0.12
CA LYS A 236 -25.19 1.27 0.01
C LYS A 236 -25.81 1.06 -1.37
N ASN A 237 -25.69 2.05 -2.28
CA ASN A 237 -26.20 1.93 -3.64
C ASN A 237 -25.57 0.75 -4.40
N GLN A 238 -24.25 0.52 -4.26
CA GLN A 238 -23.58 -0.63 -4.87
C GLN A 238 -24.09 -1.98 -4.33
N ILE A 239 -24.46 -2.05 -3.06
CA ILE A 239 -25.05 -3.26 -2.47
C ILE A 239 -26.46 -3.48 -3.03
N GLU A 240 -27.27 -2.42 -3.14
CA GLU A 240 -28.60 -2.50 -3.76
C GLU A 240 -28.52 -2.95 -5.22
N GLU A 241 -27.63 -2.35 -6.02
CA GLU A 241 -27.38 -2.77 -7.39
C GLU A 241 -26.93 -4.24 -7.48
N SER A 242 -26.21 -4.74 -6.49
CA SER A 242 -25.72 -6.12 -6.48
C SER A 242 -26.82 -7.17 -6.24
N LYS A 243 -27.98 -6.78 -5.66
CA LYS A 243 -29.15 -7.64 -5.51
C LYS A 243 -29.70 -8.11 -6.84
N GLY A 244 -29.61 -7.29 -7.89
CA GLY A 244 -30.05 -7.58 -9.25
C GLY A 244 -29.22 -8.61 -10.02
N GLY A 245 -28.35 -9.36 -9.38
CA GLY A 245 -27.65 -10.47 -10.00
C GLY A 245 -26.24 -10.21 -10.51
N ALA A 246 -25.77 -8.98 -10.53
CA ALA A 246 -24.43 -8.64 -11.05
C ALA A 246 -23.27 -9.34 -10.31
N LEU A 247 -23.43 -9.63 -9.01
CA LEU A 247 -22.44 -10.34 -8.19
C LEU A 247 -22.83 -11.79 -7.87
N THR A 248 -24.09 -12.15 -8.07
CA THR A 248 -24.64 -13.46 -7.73
C THR A 248 -24.70 -14.41 -8.93
N GLY A 249 -24.20 -13.97 -10.10
CA GLY A 249 -24.23 -14.80 -11.32
C GLY A 249 -25.63 -14.93 -11.94
N GLY A 250 -26.53 -13.95 -11.71
CA GLY A 250 -27.88 -13.91 -12.26
C GLY A 250 -28.97 -14.38 -11.30
N ALA A 251 -28.64 -14.84 -10.10
CA ALA A 251 -29.64 -15.14 -9.06
C ALA A 251 -30.01 -13.84 -8.31
N GLU A 252 -31.28 -13.54 -8.24
CA GLU A 252 -31.79 -12.46 -7.40
C GLU A 252 -31.67 -12.84 -5.93
N VAL A 253 -31.14 -11.96 -5.12
CA VAL A 253 -31.02 -12.12 -3.66
C VAL A 253 -31.90 -11.05 -3.01
N THR A 254 -32.96 -11.50 -2.36
CA THR A 254 -33.93 -10.63 -1.69
C THR A 254 -33.54 -10.26 -0.27
N ASP A 255 -32.75 -11.09 0.40
CA ASP A 255 -32.26 -10.84 1.75
C ASP A 255 -31.07 -9.87 1.76
N ASP A 256 -31.24 -8.75 2.45
CA ASP A 256 -30.23 -7.71 2.60
C ASP A 256 -28.93 -8.20 3.28
N ALA A 257 -29.04 -9.08 4.25
CA ALA A 257 -27.91 -9.63 4.98
C ALA A 257 -27.08 -10.55 4.08
N GLU A 258 -27.76 -11.39 3.29
CA GLU A 258 -27.09 -12.27 2.33
C GLU A 258 -26.48 -11.48 1.17
N ALA A 259 -27.16 -10.46 0.64
CA ALA A 259 -26.60 -9.59 -0.39
C ALA A 259 -25.31 -8.89 0.10
N ARG A 260 -25.33 -8.38 1.33
CA ARG A 260 -24.12 -7.79 1.95
C ARG A 260 -23.01 -8.81 2.16
N TRP A 261 -23.34 -10.01 2.63
CA TRP A 261 -22.37 -11.07 2.78
C TRP A 261 -21.68 -11.44 1.47
N ILE A 262 -22.45 -11.64 0.40
CA ILE A 262 -21.93 -11.93 -0.93
C ILE A 262 -21.04 -10.80 -1.42
N PHE A 263 -21.50 -9.54 -1.28
CA PHE A 263 -20.74 -8.36 -1.70
C PHE A 263 -19.41 -8.23 -0.97
N VAL A 264 -19.42 -8.37 0.36
CA VAL A 264 -18.24 -8.20 1.21
C VAL A 264 -17.24 -9.32 1.02
N THR A 265 -17.70 -10.56 0.88
CA THR A 265 -16.83 -11.73 0.76
C THR A 265 -16.31 -12.03 -0.65
N ASN A 266 -16.61 -11.17 -1.63
CA ASN A 266 -15.92 -11.22 -2.92
C ASN A 266 -14.41 -10.99 -2.73
N TRP A 267 -13.59 -11.65 -3.52
CA TRP A 267 -12.12 -11.68 -3.39
C TRP A 267 -11.64 -12.20 -2.02
N SER A 268 -12.31 -13.21 -1.51
CA SER A 268 -11.81 -14.02 -0.39
C SER A 268 -10.65 -14.89 -0.84
N LEU A 269 -9.60 -14.97 -0.01
CA LEU A 269 -8.41 -15.79 -0.28
C LEU A 269 -8.73 -17.28 -0.12
N PRO A 270 -8.65 -18.09 -1.20
CA PRO A 270 -8.77 -19.53 -1.08
C PRO A 270 -7.59 -20.11 -0.28
N PRO A 271 -7.83 -21.05 0.67
CA PRO A 271 -6.78 -21.66 1.48
C PRO A 271 -5.63 -22.27 0.66
N ALA A 272 -5.94 -22.92 -0.45
CA ALA A 272 -4.96 -23.52 -1.35
C ALA A 272 -3.99 -22.50 -1.97
N GLU A 273 -4.42 -21.23 -2.13
CA GLU A 273 -3.60 -20.19 -2.69
C GLU A 273 -2.60 -19.58 -1.69
N THR A 274 -2.68 -19.95 -0.42
CA THR A 274 -1.66 -19.58 0.60
C THR A 274 -0.25 -20.09 0.24
N ALA A 275 -0.16 -21.15 -0.57
CA ALA A 275 1.13 -21.63 -1.09
C ALA A 275 1.91 -20.55 -1.85
N GLU A 276 1.23 -19.53 -2.38
CA GLU A 276 1.89 -18.40 -3.05
C GLU A 276 2.69 -17.50 -2.13
N PHE A 277 2.46 -17.53 -0.82
CA PHE A 277 3.31 -16.80 0.12
C PHE A 277 4.79 -17.20 -0.01
N PHE A 278 5.03 -18.46 -0.35
CA PHE A 278 6.35 -19.06 -0.48
C PHE A 278 6.82 -19.19 -1.93
N ASN A 279 5.89 -19.41 -2.86
CA ASN A 279 6.21 -19.71 -4.25
C ASN A 279 5.34 -18.85 -5.17
N ALA A 280 5.93 -17.79 -5.70
CA ALA A 280 5.26 -16.93 -6.64
C ALA A 280 4.66 -17.74 -7.81
N ARG A 281 3.42 -17.43 -8.16
CA ARG A 281 2.76 -18.01 -9.34
C ARG A 281 2.51 -19.53 -9.29
N VAL A 282 2.43 -20.13 -8.12
CA VAL A 282 2.09 -21.55 -8.01
C VAL A 282 0.75 -21.87 -8.68
N ASN A 283 -0.20 -20.92 -8.62
CA ASN A 283 -1.50 -21.02 -9.29
C ASN A 283 -1.53 -20.34 -10.68
N GLY A 284 -0.39 -20.09 -11.27
CA GLY A 284 -0.26 -19.39 -12.54
C GLY A 284 0.06 -17.91 -12.39
N ASP A 285 0.26 -17.25 -13.49
CA ASP A 285 0.54 -15.81 -13.51
C ASP A 285 -0.76 -15.03 -13.25
N THR A 286 -0.64 -13.89 -12.57
CA THR A 286 -1.75 -12.94 -12.45
C THR A 286 -2.29 -12.66 -13.84
N SER A 287 -3.59 -12.81 -13.98
CA SER A 287 -4.23 -12.85 -15.29
C SER A 287 -3.97 -11.55 -16.06
N CYS A 288 -3.21 -11.70 -17.13
CA CYS A 288 -3.45 -10.89 -18.30
C CYS A 288 -4.67 -11.49 -19.01
N PRO A 289 -5.64 -10.72 -19.48
CA PRO A 289 -6.70 -11.26 -20.32
C PRO A 289 -6.10 -12.00 -21.50
N MET A 290 -6.64 -13.17 -21.79
CA MET A 290 -6.18 -14.02 -22.89
C MET A 290 -6.21 -13.32 -24.27
N THR A 291 -6.96 -12.22 -24.38
CA THR A 291 -7.08 -11.39 -25.58
C THR A 291 -5.89 -10.47 -25.85
N LEU A 292 -5.03 -10.21 -24.85
CA LEU A 292 -3.82 -9.42 -25.03
C LEU A 292 -2.59 -10.33 -25.10
N SER A 293 -2.57 -11.19 -26.11
CA SER A 293 -1.43 -12.07 -26.45
C SER A 293 -0.09 -11.34 -26.61
N VAL A 294 -0.13 -10.03 -26.76
CA VAL A 294 1.04 -9.15 -26.94
C VAL A 294 1.98 -9.17 -25.75
N ASN A 295 1.45 -9.37 -24.54
CA ASN A 295 2.22 -9.35 -23.30
C ASN A 295 2.43 -10.71 -22.67
N MET A 296 1.83 -11.75 -23.19
CA MET A 296 2.14 -13.09 -22.71
C MET A 296 3.58 -13.43 -23.12
N LYS A 297 4.50 -13.24 -22.19
CA LYS A 297 5.87 -13.74 -22.35
C LYS A 297 5.78 -15.24 -22.53
N LYS A 298 6.58 -15.77 -23.46
CA LYS A 298 6.71 -17.21 -23.68
C LYS A 298 6.92 -17.91 -22.33
N GLY A 299 6.03 -18.84 -21.97
CA GLY A 299 6.08 -19.58 -20.69
C GLY A 299 5.18 -19.06 -19.55
N MET A 300 4.39 -18.01 -19.75
CA MET A 300 3.36 -17.64 -18.77
C MET A 300 2.24 -18.69 -18.73
N ARG A 301 1.85 -19.09 -17.54
CA ARG A 301 0.74 -20.00 -17.30
C ARG A 301 -0.51 -19.21 -16.91
N PRO A 302 -1.68 -19.48 -17.50
CA PRO A 302 -2.92 -18.86 -17.08
C PRO A 302 -3.19 -19.09 -15.58
N TYR A 303 -3.75 -18.10 -14.93
CA TYR A 303 -4.17 -18.25 -13.54
C TYR A 303 -5.31 -19.27 -13.40
N SER A 304 -5.10 -20.30 -12.61
CA SER A 304 -6.04 -21.40 -12.36
C SER A 304 -6.77 -21.34 -11.03
N GLY A 305 -6.42 -20.36 -10.18
CA GLY A 305 -6.98 -20.21 -8.84
C GLY A 305 -8.43 -19.69 -8.81
N ALA A 306 -8.93 -19.47 -7.61
CA ALA A 306 -10.30 -19.03 -7.35
C ALA A 306 -10.41 -17.62 -6.74
N LEU A 307 -9.28 -16.99 -6.37
CA LEU A 307 -9.28 -15.61 -5.89
C LEU A 307 -9.83 -14.67 -6.96
N GLY A 308 -10.81 -13.88 -6.63
CA GLY A 308 -11.47 -12.98 -7.57
C GLY A 308 -12.62 -13.63 -8.37
N ARG A 309 -12.94 -14.90 -8.16
CA ARG A 309 -14.16 -15.49 -8.73
C ARG A 309 -15.36 -15.12 -7.87
N PRO A 310 -16.40 -14.51 -8.45
CA PRO A 310 -17.66 -14.32 -7.74
C PRO A 310 -18.27 -15.67 -7.34
N ILE A 311 -19.11 -15.68 -6.29
CA ILE A 311 -19.65 -16.90 -5.71
C ILE A 311 -20.38 -17.76 -6.75
N ASN A 312 -21.16 -17.14 -7.64
CA ASN A 312 -22.00 -17.82 -8.61
C ASN A 312 -21.77 -17.40 -10.07
N ALA A 313 -20.74 -16.65 -10.39
CA ALA A 313 -20.53 -16.19 -11.74
C ALA A 313 -19.89 -17.25 -12.63
N LYS A 314 -20.48 -17.48 -13.82
CA LYS A 314 -19.90 -18.33 -14.86
C LYS A 314 -18.63 -17.75 -15.46
N GLN A 315 -18.49 -16.43 -15.45
CA GLN A 315 -17.30 -15.73 -15.91
C GLN A 315 -16.36 -15.50 -14.72
N GLY A 316 -15.15 -16.03 -14.80
CA GLY A 316 -14.10 -15.76 -13.82
C GLY A 316 -13.82 -14.27 -13.76
N ASN A 317 -13.92 -13.68 -12.58
CA ASN A 317 -13.37 -12.36 -12.37
C ASN A 317 -11.85 -12.44 -12.40
N TYR A 318 -11.25 -11.33 -12.61
CA TYR A 318 -9.87 -11.15 -12.85
C TYR A 318 -9.08 -11.10 -11.53
N ARG A 319 -7.99 -11.84 -11.45
CA ARG A 319 -7.13 -11.79 -10.28
C ARG A 319 -6.18 -10.61 -10.34
N GLN A 320 -6.30 -9.70 -9.37
CA GLN A 320 -5.46 -8.52 -9.23
C GLN A 320 -4.33 -8.69 -8.19
N HIS A 321 -4.18 -9.88 -7.58
CA HIS A 321 -3.38 -10.01 -6.37
C HIS A 321 -2.27 -11.05 -6.52
N SER A 322 -1.03 -10.65 -6.31
CA SER A 322 0.06 -11.54 -5.97
C SER A 322 0.15 -11.65 -4.46
N LEU A 323 0.19 -12.86 -3.96
CA LEU A 323 0.27 -13.13 -2.52
C LEU A 323 1.70 -13.41 -2.07
N TYR A 324 2.67 -13.18 -2.96
CA TYR A 324 4.05 -13.55 -2.73
C TYR A 324 4.73 -12.66 -1.70
N VAL A 325 5.08 -13.24 -0.56
CA VAL A 325 5.81 -12.57 0.53
C VAL A 325 7.32 -12.82 0.43
N GLY A 326 7.71 -13.82 -0.32
CA GLY A 326 9.11 -14.23 -0.50
C GLY A 326 9.54 -15.34 0.47
N TRP A 327 10.12 -16.40 -0.07
CA TRP A 327 10.55 -17.55 0.74
C TRP A 327 11.63 -17.18 1.77
N VAL A 328 12.54 -16.24 1.44
CA VAL A 328 13.55 -15.73 2.40
C VAL A 328 12.87 -14.98 3.53
N THR A 329 11.88 -14.14 3.22
CA THR A 329 11.12 -13.39 4.23
C THR A 329 10.39 -14.34 5.18
N MET A 330 9.75 -15.37 4.63
CA MET A 330 9.04 -16.39 5.40
C MET A 330 9.99 -17.19 6.30
N LEU A 331 11.17 -17.60 5.77
CA LEU A 331 12.20 -18.27 6.55
C LEU A 331 12.68 -17.40 7.71
N LEU A 332 13.00 -16.14 7.43
CA LEU A 332 13.44 -15.19 8.46
C LEU A 332 12.34 -14.93 9.48
N ALA A 333 11.08 -14.85 9.07
CA ALA A 333 9.96 -14.71 9.99
C ALA A 333 9.81 -15.93 10.92
N ALA A 334 9.93 -17.13 10.38
CA ALA A 334 9.92 -18.36 11.18
C ALA A 334 11.08 -18.38 12.20
N LEU A 335 12.28 -17.97 11.79
CA LEU A 335 13.42 -17.80 12.70
C LEU A 335 13.17 -16.71 13.75
N GLY A 336 12.43 -15.66 13.39
CA GLY A 336 11.99 -14.63 14.32
C GLY A 336 11.06 -15.19 15.41
N VAL A 337 10.10 -16.00 15.02
CA VAL A 337 9.19 -16.70 15.95
C VAL A 337 9.99 -17.67 16.85
N ALA A 338 10.89 -18.46 16.26
CA ALA A 338 11.78 -19.34 17.04
C ALA A 338 12.63 -18.55 18.05
N GLY A 339 13.09 -17.36 17.69
CA GLY A 339 13.82 -16.46 18.58
C GLY A 339 13.08 -16.04 19.84
N ALA A 340 11.72 -16.11 19.86
CA ALA A 340 10.93 -15.81 21.04
C ALA A 340 11.19 -16.77 22.21
N PHE A 341 11.60 -17.99 21.92
CA PHE A 341 11.94 -18.97 22.95
C PHE A 341 13.25 -18.63 23.68
N PHE A 342 14.15 -17.89 23.03
CA PHE A 342 15.47 -17.54 23.54
C PHE A 342 15.58 -16.09 24.04
N ALA A 343 14.67 -15.18 23.64
CA ALA A 343 14.73 -13.75 23.96
C ALA A 343 13.50 -13.31 24.78
N SER A 344 13.59 -13.42 26.10
CA SER A 344 12.46 -13.07 27.00
C SER A 344 11.96 -11.63 26.83
N SER A 345 12.86 -10.65 26.65
CA SER A 345 12.51 -9.23 26.50
C SER A 345 11.75 -8.87 25.20
N ARG A 346 11.82 -9.73 24.19
CA ARG A 346 11.16 -9.52 22.88
C ARG A 346 9.97 -10.45 22.66
N ARG A 347 9.77 -11.43 23.55
CA ARG A 347 8.76 -12.49 23.41
C ARG A 347 7.36 -11.94 23.18
N SER A 348 6.93 -10.98 23.97
CA SER A 348 5.58 -10.41 23.87
C SER A 348 5.34 -9.73 22.51
N ALA A 349 6.33 -8.99 21.98
CA ALA A 349 6.20 -8.35 20.69
C ALA A 349 6.21 -9.38 19.54
N ILE A 350 7.07 -10.38 19.60
CA ILE A 350 7.10 -11.46 18.60
C ILE A 350 5.78 -12.22 18.61
N ALA A 351 5.30 -12.60 19.80
CA ALA A 351 4.01 -13.29 19.95
C ALA A 351 2.84 -12.45 19.41
N PHE A 352 2.82 -11.14 19.71
CA PHE A 352 1.80 -10.22 19.18
C PHE A 352 1.75 -10.25 17.65
N PHE A 353 2.88 -10.05 16.98
CA PHE A 353 2.92 -10.03 15.51
C PHE A 353 2.72 -11.42 14.89
N ALA A 354 3.13 -12.50 15.55
CA ALA A 354 2.86 -13.86 15.08
C ALA A 354 1.35 -14.18 15.14
N ILE A 355 0.69 -13.86 16.25
CA ILE A 355 -0.76 -14.03 16.39
C ILE A 355 -1.48 -13.14 15.38
N ALA A 356 -1.10 -11.87 15.26
CA ALA A 356 -1.69 -10.94 14.32
C ALA A 356 -1.57 -11.43 12.86
N ALA A 357 -0.40 -11.96 12.47
CA ALA A 357 -0.20 -12.52 11.13
C ALA A 357 -1.18 -13.65 10.83
N VAL A 358 -1.37 -14.58 11.78
CA VAL A 358 -2.32 -15.68 11.64
C VAL A 358 -3.76 -15.19 11.61
N VAL A 359 -4.14 -14.27 12.49
CA VAL A 359 -5.50 -13.72 12.55
C VAL A 359 -5.85 -12.99 11.25
N PHE A 360 -4.97 -12.16 10.71
CA PHE A 360 -5.23 -11.45 9.46
C PHE A 360 -5.20 -12.37 8.24
N TRP A 361 -4.38 -13.39 8.26
CA TRP A 361 -4.44 -14.45 7.26
C TRP A 361 -5.81 -15.16 7.25
N LEU A 362 -6.34 -15.53 8.43
CA LEU A 362 -7.67 -16.11 8.55
C LEU A 362 -8.76 -15.13 8.08
N PHE A 363 -8.64 -13.85 8.43
CA PHE A 363 -9.59 -12.82 7.95
C PHE A 363 -9.52 -12.66 6.43
N SER A 364 -8.35 -12.80 5.83
CA SER A 364 -8.22 -12.70 4.37
C SER A 364 -8.94 -13.83 3.63
N MET A 365 -9.16 -14.97 4.29
CA MET A 365 -9.91 -16.10 3.73
C MET A 365 -11.41 -15.82 3.58
N GLY A 366 -11.97 -14.85 4.31
CA GLY A 366 -13.37 -14.43 4.18
C GLY A 366 -14.34 -15.60 4.22
N ARG A 367 -15.06 -15.84 3.11
CA ARG A 367 -16.05 -16.94 2.99
C ARG A 367 -15.47 -18.35 3.16
N TYR A 368 -14.17 -18.55 2.93
CA TYR A 368 -13.51 -19.85 3.13
C TYR A 368 -13.18 -20.13 4.59
N CYS A 369 -13.29 -19.13 5.46
CA CYS A 369 -13.19 -19.27 6.92
C CYS A 369 -14.38 -18.58 7.58
N GLU A 370 -15.59 -19.00 7.18
CA GLU A 370 -16.87 -18.37 7.53
C GLU A 370 -17.05 -18.16 9.04
N PRO A 371 -16.82 -19.17 9.94
CA PRO A 371 -17.03 -18.96 11.38
C PRO A 371 -16.22 -17.81 11.95
N VAL A 372 -14.99 -17.62 11.49
CA VAL A 372 -14.12 -16.53 11.93
C VAL A 372 -14.54 -15.22 11.28
N TYR A 373 -14.83 -15.24 9.97
CA TYR A 373 -15.13 -14.00 9.26
C TYR A 373 -16.52 -13.44 9.61
N ARG A 374 -17.48 -14.27 10.00
CA ARG A 374 -18.79 -13.83 10.53
C ARG A 374 -18.64 -12.95 11.77
N LEU A 375 -17.68 -13.24 12.65
CA LEU A 375 -17.38 -12.40 13.81
C LEU A 375 -16.87 -11.02 13.39
N VAL A 376 -16.01 -10.97 12.37
CA VAL A 376 -15.49 -9.71 11.82
C VAL A 376 -16.57 -8.94 11.09
N PHE A 377 -17.40 -9.62 10.31
CA PHE A 377 -18.51 -9.05 9.55
C PHE A 377 -19.58 -8.41 10.46
N SER A 378 -19.76 -8.93 11.68
CA SER A 378 -20.69 -8.34 12.66
C SER A 378 -20.21 -7.02 13.29
N LEU A 379 -18.95 -6.64 13.08
CA LEU A 379 -18.43 -5.39 13.59
C LEU A 379 -18.99 -4.20 12.77
N PRO A 380 -19.28 -3.06 13.42
CA PRO A 380 -19.76 -1.87 12.73
C PRO A 380 -18.83 -1.45 11.58
N LEU A 381 -19.40 -1.11 10.44
CA LEU A 381 -18.73 -0.68 9.21
C LEU A 381 -17.95 -1.78 8.46
N VAL A 382 -17.67 -2.92 9.06
CA VAL A 382 -16.98 -4.01 8.37
C VAL A 382 -17.90 -4.67 7.34
N ASP A 383 -19.19 -4.68 7.58
CA ASP A 383 -20.23 -5.12 6.63
C ASP A 383 -20.29 -4.29 5.33
N TYR A 384 -19.47 -3.25 5.22
CA TYR A 384 -19.24 -2.45 4.01
C TYR A 384 -17.84 -2.64 3.41
N LEU A 385 -16.96 -3.39 4.06
CA LEU A 385 -15.58 -3.62 3.60
C LEU A 385 -15.52 -4.79 2.62
N ARG A 386 -15.49 -4.51 1.34
CA ARG A 386 -15.35 -5.54 0.29
C ARG A 386 -13.92 -6.06 0.19
N ALA A 387 -13.80 -7.31 -0.27
CA ALA A 387 -12.56 -8.00 -0.59
C ALA A 387 -11.72 -8.35 0.66
N PRO A 388 -12.04 -9.49 1.32
CA PRO A 388 -11.32 -9.97 2.49
C PRO A 388 -9.81 -10.13 2.28
N VAL A 389 -9.37 -10.40 1.05
CA VAL A 389 -7.94 -10.46 0.71
C VAL A 389 -7.16 -9.19 1.09
N LYS A 390 -7.82 -8.06 1.31
CA LYS A 390 -7.20 -6.82 1.81
C LYS A 390 -6.52 -6.99 3.18
N TRP A 391 -7.02 -7.90 4.02
CA TRP A 391 -6.37 -8.22 5.29
C TRP A 391 -4.98 -8.82 5.10
N HIS A 392 -4.68 -9.37 3.91
CA HIS A 392 -3.35 -9.88 3.58
C HIS A 392 -2.24 -8.82 3.69
N HIS A 393 -2.53 -7.55 3.46
CA HIS A 393 -1.55 -6.47 3.69
C HIS A 393 -1.03 -6.44 5.12
N LEU A 394 -1.92 -6.69 6.09
CA LEU A 394 -1.51 -6.76 7.50
C LEU A 394 -0.73 -8.04 7.80
N THR A 395 -1.08 -9.13 7.12
CA THR A 395 -0.31 -10.38 7.19
C THR A 395 1.11 -10.16 6.69
N GLU A 396 1.30 -9.57 5.51
CA GLU A 396 2.63 -9.24 4.96
C GLU A 396 3.43 -8.33 5.89
N PHE A 397 2.79 -7.28 6.40
CA PHE A 397 3.42 -6.36 7.35
C PHE A 397 3.92 -7.11 8.59
N CYS A 398 3.08 -7.95 9.20
CA CYS A 398 3.45 -8.73 10.39
C CYS A 398 4.59 -9.71 10.09
N ILE A 399 4.55 -10.39 8.94
CA ILE A 399 5.61 -11.31 8.50
C ILE A 399 6.93 -10.55 8.32
N CYS A 400 6.92 -9.37 7.71
CA CYS A 400 8.13 -8.54 7.56
C CYS A 400 8.67 -8.04 8.91
N VAL A 401 7.81 -7.72 9.87
CA VAL A 401 8.21 -7.40 11.24
C VAL A 401 8.90 -8.61 11.90
N LEU A 402 8.30 -9.79 11.78
CA LEU A 402 8.86 -11.04 12.29
C LEU A 402 10.20 -11.39 11.62
N ALA A 403 10.31 -11.15 10.31
CA ALA A 403 11.59 -11.31 9.59
C ALA A 403 12.68 -10.38 10.15
N GLY A 404 12.33 -9.15 10.52
CA GLY A 404 13.23 -8.24 11.23
C GLY A 404 13.73 -8.82 12.57
N PHE A 405 12.83 -9.43 13.34
CA PHE A 405 13.22 -10.16 14.57
C PHE A 405 14.10 -11.38 14.25
N GLY A 406 13.82 -12.10 13.14
CA GLY A 406 14.63 -13.23 12.68
C GLY A 406 16.05 -12.84 12.29
N ILE A 407 16.19 -11.75 11.53
CA ILE A 407 17.52 -11.20 11.19
C ILE A 407 18.30 -10.86 12.48
N ALA A 408 17.62 -10.25 13.46
CA ALA A 408 18.24 -9.91 14.74
C ALA A 408 18.62 -11.17 15.54
N PHE A 409 17.77 -12.19 15.54
CA PHE A 409 18.03 -13.47 16.20
C PHE A 409 19.23 -14.19 15.58
N VAL A 410 19.25 -14.35 14.25
CA VAL A 410 20.39 -14.93 13.54
C VAL A 410 21.66 -14.12 13.79
N GLY A 411 21.58 -12.78 13.79
CA GLY A 411 22.70 -11.93 14.14
C GLY A 411 23.27 -12.20 15.55
N SER A 412 22.41 -12.46 16.54
CA SER A 412 22.83 -12.82 17.89
C SER A 412 23.47 -14.22 17.96
N LEU A 413 22.95 -15.18 17.20
CA LEU A 413 23.56 -16.51 17.07
C LEU A 413 24.96 -16.44 16.44
N VAL A 414 25.11 -15.61 15.40
CA VAL A 414 26.41 -15.36 14.75
C VAL A 414 27.43 -14.83 15.77
N GLU A 415 27.04 -13.87 16.61
CA GLU A 415 27.92 -13.32 17.64
C GLU A 415 28.29 -14.37 18.68
N SER A 416 27.35 -15.17 19.13
CA SER A 416 27.59 -16.27 20.08
C SER A 416 28.49 -17.35 19.49
N PHE A 417 28.25 -17.73 18.23
CA PHE A 417 29.07 -18.76 17.54
C PHE A 417 30.48 -18.30 17.28
N ALA A 418 30.65 -17.05 16.90
CA ALA A 418 31.98 -16.51 16.58
C ALA A 418 32.91 -16.43 17.80
N LYS A 419 32.40 -16.48 19.04
CA LYS A 419 33.17 -16.46 20.29
C LYS A 419 34.31 -15.42 20.29
N GLY A 420 34.04 -14.20 19.87
CA GLY A 420 35.02 -13.11 19.77
C GLY A 420 35.93 -13.13 18.53
N ARG A 421 35.82 -14.12 17.64
CA ARG A 421 36.56 -14.15 16.36
C ARG A 421 35.96 -13.16 15.36
N VAL A 422 36.48 -11.93 15.36
CA VAL A 422 35.92 -10.80 14.59
C VAL A 422 35.74 -11.11 13.09
N ARG A 423 36.72 -11.77 12.47
CA ARG A 423 36.64 -12.13 11.03
C ARG A 423 35.49 -13.10 10.74
N VAL A 424 35.30 -14.12 11.59
CA VAL A 424 34.20 -15.09 11.47
C VAL A 424 32.87 -14.40 11.66
N ALA A 425 32.72 -13.55 12.68
CA ALA A 425 31.51 -12.77 12.91
C ALA A 425 31.19 -11.88 11.72
N LEU A 426 32.18 -11.20 11.15
CA LEU A 426 32.02 -10.33 10.00
C LEU A 426 31.56 -11.12 8.75
N SER A 427 32.24 -12.25 8.45
CA SER A 427 31.86 -13.08 7.30
C SER A 427 30.45 -13.61 7.39
N LEU A 428 30.04 -14.10 8.57
CA LEU A 428 28.67 -14.58 8.78
C LEU A 428 27.62 -13.44 8.73
N LYS A 429 27.93 -12.23 9.22
CA LYS A 429 27.07 -11.05 9.07
C LYS A 429 26.97 -10.61 7.62
N CYS A 430 28.04 -10.68 6.85
CA CYS A 430 28.00 -10.43 5.41
C CYS A 430 27.14 -11.47 4.68
N ALA A 431 27.24 -12.75 5.04
CA ALA A 431 26.38 -13.79 4.48
C ALA A 431 24.89 -13.56 4.81
N LEU A 432 24.58 -13.16 6.05
CA LEU A 432 23.22 -12.80 6.44
C LEU A 432 22.72 -11.57 5.66
N ALA A 433 23.55 -10.55 5.49
CA ALA A 433 23.21 -9.38 4.68
C ALA A 433 22.97 -9.76 3.21
N ALA A 434 23.80 -10.63 2.63
CA ALA A 434 23.63 -11.16 1.29
C ALA A 434 22.32 -11.94 1.14
N LEU A 435 21.93 -12.76 2.13
CA LEU A 435 20.64 -13.45 2.14
C LEU A 435 19.47 -12.48 2.15
N VAL A 436 19.51 -11.43 2.95
CA VAL A 436 18.47 -10.38 3.00
C VAL A 436 18.40 -9.65 1.67
N LEU A 437 19.53 -9.29 1.07
CA LEU A 437 19.57 -8.64 -0.25
C LEU A 437 19.06 -9.55 -1.35
N TRP A 438 19.37 -10.83 -1.29
CA TRP A 438 18.80 -11.83 -2.20
C TRP A 438 17.28 -11.91 -2.08
N GLY A 439 16.74 -11.95 -0.85
CA GLY A 439 15.30 -11.93 -0.63
C GLY A 439 14.63 -10.65 -1.17
N ALA A 440 15.25 -9.49 -0.97
CA ALA A 440 14.76 -8.23 -1.52
C ALA A 440 14.83 -8.20 -3.06
N PHE A 441 15.88 -8.77 -3.66
CA PHE A 441 16.02 -8.88 -5.12
C PHE A 441 15.01 -9.87 -5.71
N ASP A 442 14.76 -11.00 -5.05
CA ASP A 442 13.75 -11.98 -5.45
C ASP A 442 12.35 -11.34 -5.49
N LEU A 443 11.97 -10.63 -4.43
CA LEU A 443 10.74 -9.85 -4.38
C LEU A 443 10.69 -8.76 -5.47
N ALA A 444 11.76 -8.01 -5.66
CA ALA A 444 11.86 -6.97 -6.69
C ALA A 444 11.76 -7.56 -8.11
N SER A 445 12.28 -8.77 -8.32
CA SER A 445 12.20 -9.48 -9.61
C SER A 445 10.77 -9.87 -9.95
N GLU A 446 9.99 -10.30 -8.95
CA GLU A 446 8.57 -10.55 -9.13
C GLU A 446 7.79 -9.24 -9.32
N ALA A 447 8.06 -8.22 -8.51
CA ALA A 447 7.46 -6.89 -8.62
C ALA A 447 7.66 -6.26 -10.01
N ARG A 448 8.84 -6.40 -10.62
CA ARG A 448 9.15 -5.91 -11.96
C ARG A 448 8.19 -6.44 -13.03
N ARG A 449 7.64 -7.63 -12.85
CA ARG A 449 6.70 -8.23 -13.82
C ARG A 449 5.39 -7.45 -13.90
N PHE A 450 4.97 -6.86 -12.79
CA PHE A 450 3.77 -6.03 -12.71
C PHE A 450 3.99 -4.58 -13.16
N CYS A 451 5.25 -4.14 -13.19
CA CYS A 451 5.64 -2.79 -13.56
C CYS A 451 6.23 -2.71 -14.98
N ALA A 452 6.17 -3.77 -15.78
CA ALA A 452 6.68 -3.76 -17.13
C ALA A 452 5.76 -2.91 -18.04
N PRO A 453 6.25 -1.84 -18.68
CA PRO A 453 5.46 -1.03 -19.57
C PRO A 453 5.14 -1.80 -20.86
N VAL A 454 3.99 -1.50 -21.45
CA VAL A 454 3.56 -2.01 -22.74
C VAL A 454 3.56 -0.87 -23.73
N ASP A 455 4.27 -1.07 -24.84
CA ASP A 455 4.22 -0.18 -25.98
C ASP A 455 2.90 -0.40 -26.73
N TYR A 456 1.93 0.46 -26.46
CA TYR A 456 0.61 0.37 -27.06
C TYR A 456 0.64 0.61 -28.57
N GLY A 457 1.50 1.49 -29.07
CA GLY A 457 1.68 1.73 -30.50
C GLY A 457 2.11 0.45 -31.22
N ARG A 458 3.11 -0.26 -30.70
CA ARG A 458 3.55 -1.56 -31.25
C ARG A 458 2.50 -2.66 -31.08
N ALA A 459 1.68 -2.59 -30.03
CA ALA A 459 0.60 -3.54 -29.86
C ALA A 459 -0.48 -3.37 -30.92
N VAL A 460 -0.83 -2.14 -31.24
CA VAL A 460 -1.79 -1.80 -32.32
C VAL A 460 -1.22 -2.15 -33.69
N GLU A 461 0.05 -1.82 -33.98
CA GLU A 461 0.72 -2.14 -35.23
C GLU A 461 0.80 -3.64 -35.49
N LYS A 462 0.92 -4.47 -34.46
CA LYS A 462 0.99 -5.93 -34.57
C LYS A 462 -0.36 -6.63 -34.73
N GLY A 463 -1.45 -5.87 -34.91
CA GLY A 463 -2.74 -6.44 -35.31
C GLY A 463 -3.51 -7.11 -34.17
N CYS A 464 -3.35 -6.61 -32.94
CA CYS A 464 -4.17 -7.04 -31.82
C CYS A 464 -5.60 -6.50 -31.98
N SER A 465 -6.37 -7.23 -32.74
CA SER A 465 -7.78 -7.15 -33.09
C SER A 465 -8.21 -6.00 -34.03
N SER A 466 -9.02 -6.37 -35.00
CA SER A 466 -9.68 -5.47 -35.96
C SER A 466 -10.59 -4.43 -35.29
N GLU A 467 -11.08 -4.70 -34.08
CA GLU A 467 -11.97 -3.83 -33.31
C GLU A 467 -11.23 -2.63 -32.69
N LEU A 468 -10.02 -2.82 -32.18
CA LEU A 468 -9.15 -1.75 -31.71
C LEU A 468 -8.87 -0.70 -32.80
N SER A 469 -8.83 -1.13 -34.05
CA SER A 469 -8.53 -0.26 -35.18
C SER A 469 -9.65 0.72 -35.54
N VAL A 470 -10.91 0.40 -35.28
CA VAL A 470 -12.06 1.25 -35.64
C VAL A 470 -12.28 2.34 -34.59
N LEU A 471 -12.33 1.97 -33.33
CA LEU A 471 -12.51 2.94 -32.24
C LEU A 471 -11.26 3.81 -32.03
N SER A 472 -10.08 3.26 -32.14
CA SER A 472 -8.84 4.05 -32.09
C SER A 472 -8.77 5.05 -33.25
N ARG A 473 -9.20 4.73 -34.47
CA ARG A 473 -9.24 5.69 -35.59
C ARG A 473 -10.18 6.85 -35.31
N GLN A 474 -11.37 6.61 -34.79
CA GLN A 474 -12.31 7.68 -34.45
C GLN A 474 -11.82 8.54 -33.28
N GLN A 475 -11.12 7.95 -32.31
CA GLN A 475 -10.63 8.64 -31.14
C GLN A 475 -9.27 9.32 -31.37
N PHE A 476 -8.42 8.78 -32.26
CA PHE A 476 -7.22 9.47 -32.74
C PHE A 476 -7.54 10.71 -33.59
N GLN A 477 -8.78 10.91 -34.00
CA GLN A 477 -9.25 12.18 -34.54
C GLN A 477 -9.38 13.26 -33.46
N ASN A 478 -9.39 12.91 -32.18
CA ASN A 478 -9.28 13.88 -31.10
C ASN A 478 -7.83 14.38 -31.01
N PRO A 479 -7.59 15.69 -31.19
CA PRO A 479 -6.23 16.26 -31.23
C PRO A 479 -5.40 15.98 -29.97
N GLN A 480 -6.04 15.91 -28.81
CA GLN A 480 -5.36 15.68 -27.52
C GLN A 480 -4.87 14.23 -27.41
N ILE A 481 -5.63 13.29 -27.95
CA ILE A 481 -5.27 11.86 -27.96
C ILE A 481 -4.19 11.61 -28.99
N ALA A 482 -4.31 12.20 -30.17
CA ALA A 482 -3.28 12.12 -31.20
C ALA A 482 -1.96 12.73 -30.73
N GLU A 483 -2.00 13.79 -29.95
CA GLU A 483 -0.80 14.41 -29.35
C GLU A 483 -0.22 13.52 -28.25
N ALA A 484 -1.04 12.94 -27.38
CA ALA A 484 -0.59 11.99 -26.38
C ALA A 484 0.07 10.76 -27.01
N ALA A 485 -0.53 10.21 -28.06
CA ALA A 485 0.04 9.10 -28.82
C ALA A 485 1.36 9.48 -29.52
N ARG A 486 1.44 10.68 -30.12
CA ARG A 486 2.68 11.20 -30.73
C ARG A 486 3.81 11.37 -29.74
N ARG A 487 3.52 11.69 -28.48
CA ARG A 487 4.52 11.78 -27.41
C ARG A 487 5.02 10.44 -26.90
N GLY A 488 4.60 9.34 -27.49
CA GLY A 488 5.12 8.01 -27.20
C GLY A 488 4.70 7.46 -25.83
N PHE A 489 3.43 7.67 -25.43
CA PHE A 489 2.91 7.09 -24.20
C PHE A 489 2.95 5.58 -24.25
N ILE A 490 3.73 4.97 -23.38
CA ILE A 490 3.72 3.55 -23.14
C ILE A 490 2.62 3.25 -22.13
N VAL A 491 1.61 2.54 -22.61
CA VAL A 491 0.48 2.10 -21.78
C VAL A 491 0.77 0.70 -21.29
N SER A 492 0.92 0.52 -20.00
CA SER A 492 0.88 -0.81 -19.41
C SER A 492 -0.56 -1.22 -19.20
N VAL A 493 -1.04 -2.09 -20.06
CA VAL A 493 -2.35 -2.74 -19.90
C VAL A 493 -2.11 -4.04 -19.14
N ALA A 494 -1.62 -3.92 -17.90
CA ALA A 494 -1.27 -5.10 -17.12
C ALA A 494 -2.49 -5.93 -16.76
N ASN A 495 -3.67 -5.30 -16.67
CA ASN A 495 -4.83 -5.91 -16.06
C ASN A 495 -6.11 -5.53 -16.80
N TRP A 496 -6.43 -6.25 -17.85
CA TRP A 496 -7.58 -5.94 -18.68
C TRP A 496 -8.80 -6.82 -18.37
N LEU A 497 -9.93 -6.19 -18.09
CA LEU A 497 -11.23 -6.83 -17.95
C LEU A 497 -12.17 -6.34 -19.06
N GLY A 498 -12.23 -7.02 -20.17
CA GLY A 498 -13.14 -6.66 -21.24
C GLY A 498 -12.49 -6.30 -22.56
N SER A 499 -13.23 -5.72 -23.49
CA SER A 499 -12.70 -5.32 -24.78
C SER A 499 -11.72 -4.15 -24.63
N PRO A 500 -10.67 -4.10 -25.43
CA PRO A 500 -9.76 -2.96 -25.50
C PRO A 500 -10.49 -1.62 -25.70
N ASP A 501 -11.59 -1.65 -26.42
CA ASP A 501 -12.41 -0.49 -26.74
C ASP A 501 -13.14 0.09 -25.52
N ALA A 502 -13.69 -0.77 -24.66
CA ALA A 502 -14.32 -0.35 -23.41
C ALA A 502 -13.34 0.37 -22.49
N TYR A 503 -12.09 -0.05 -22.51
CA TYR A 503 -11.04 0.58 -21.70
C TYR A 503 -10.62 1.93 -22.27
N LEU A 504 -10.37 2.02 -23.57
CA LEU A 504 -10.05 3.29 -24.22
C LEU A 504 -11.14 4.31 -23.95
N VAL A 505 -12.41 3.93 -24.06
CA VAL A 505 -13.55 4.78 -23.71
C VAL A 505 -13.50 5.20 -22.24
N GLN A 506 -13.15 4.30 -21.34
CA GLN A 506 -13.07 4.61 -19.91
C GLN A 506 -11.86 5.52 -19.58
N VAL A 507 -10.73 5.31 -20.26
CA VAL A 507 -9.52 6.14 -20.14
C VAL A 507 -9.77 7.55 -20.73
N LEU A 508 -10.56 7.67 -21.78
CA LEU A 508 -10.76 8.91 -22.52
C LEU A 508 -11.97 9.73 -22.03
N ARG A 509 -12.94 9.09 -21.34
CA ARG A 509 -14.09 9.78 -20.70
C ARG A 509 -13.73 11.00 -19.85
N PRO A 510 -12.58 11.04 -19.12
CA PRO A 510 -12.21 12.21 -18.35
C PRO A 510 -11.92 13.46 -19.17
N LEU A 511 -11.64 13.33 -20.47
CA LEU A 511 -11.37 14.49 -21.36
C LEU A 511 -12.63 15.29 -21.68
N ASP A 512 -13.79 14.65 -21.62
CA ASP A 512 -15.10 15.25 -21.91
C ASP A 512 -15.83 15.73 -20.65
N ARG A 513 -15.19 15.70 -19.48
CA ARG A 513 -15.86 16.11 -18.25
C ARG A 513 -16.16 17.60 -18.24
N PRO A 514 -17.36 17.99 -17.82
CA PRO A 514 -17.73 19.40 -17.66
C PRO A 514 -16.79 20.08 -16.67
N ARG A 515 -16.65 21.40 -16.82
CA ARG A 515 -15.84 22.22 -15.92
C ARG A 515 -16.21 21.95 -14.47
N PRO A 516 -15.22 21.92 -13.57
CA PRO A 516 -15.47 21.64 -12.17
C PRO A 516 -16.48 22.61 -11.56
N GLU A 517 -17.40 22.07 -10.80
CA GLU A 517 -18.36 22.87 -10.02
C GLU A 517 -17.63 23.76 -9.01
N SER A 518 -18.24 24.85 -8.64
CA SER A 518 -17.73 25.73 -7.58
C SER A 518 -17.56 24.95 -6.26
N PRO A 519 -16.52 25.23 -5.48
CA PRO A 519 -16.28 24.52 -4.23
C PRO A 519 -17.45 24.70 -3.26
N LYS A 520 -17.90 23.60 -2.68
CA LYS A 520 -18.89 23.63 -1.62
C LYS A 520 -18.26 24.21 -0.35
N PRO A 521 -18.96 25.13 0.36
CA PRO A 521 -18.34 25.87 1.45
C PRO A 521 -17.88 25.00 2.64
N VAL A 522 -18.63 23.96 2.99
CA VAL A 522 -18.27 23.08 4.12
C VAL A 522 -17.02 22.25 3.83
N PRO A 523 -16.90 21.49 2.73
CA PRO A 523 -15.66 20.78 2.40
C PRO A 523 -14.46 21.72 2.26
N LEU A 524 -14.63 22.91 1.70
CA LEU A 524 -13.56 23.91 1.58
C LEU A 524 -13.04 24.35 2.96
N ALA A 525 -13.96 24.72 3.86
CA ALA A 525 -13.60 25.13 5.22
C ALA A 525 -12.88 24.02 6.00
N LEU A 526 -13.38 22.77 5.92
CA LEU A 526 -12.73 21.61 6.54
C LEU A 526 -11.34 21.34 5.95
N GLY A 527 -11.18 21.49 4.64
CA GLY A 527 -9.90 21.34 3.96
C GLY A 527 -8.87 22.37 4.42
N ILE A 528 -9.24 23.64 4.51
CA ILE A 528 -8.38 24.71 5.01
C ILE A 528 -7.98 24.43 6.46
N LEU A 529 -8.92 24.08 7.33
CA LEU A 529 -8.65 23.72 8.71
C LEU A 529 -7.66 22.56 8.84
N SER A 530 -7.85 21.52 8.04
CA SER A 530 -6.97 20.34 7.98
C SER A 530 -5.53 20.72 7.64
N VAL A 531 -5.33 21.52 6.60
CA VAL A 531 -3.99 21.97 6.16
C VAL A 531 -3.32 22.84 7.23
N LEU A 532 -4.04 23.80 7.80
CA LEU A 532 -3.51 24.66 8.87
C LEU A 532 -3.13 23.85 10.12
N ALA A 533 -3.95 22.87 10.51
CA ALA A 533 -3.65 21.98 11.63
C ALA A 533 -2.41 21.13 11.35
N ALA A 534 -2.29 20.54 10.14
CA ALA A 534 -1.13 19.74 9.76
C ALA A 534 0.17 20.58 9.77
N LEU A 535 0.14 21.76 9.17
CA LEU A 535 1.28 22.68 9.17
C LEU A 535 1.68 23.13 10.59
N GLY A 536 0.70 23.44 11.44
CA GLY A 536 0.95 23.80 12.84
C GLY A 536 1.60 22.67 13.64
N ILE A 537 1.14 21.42 13.46
CA ILE A 537 1.74 20.24 14.09
C ILE A 537 3.18 20.03 13.63
N VAL A 538 3.44 20.11 12.33
CA VAL A 538 4.79 19.95 11.77
C VAL A 538 5.72 21.05 12.29
N ALA A 539 5.30 22.31 12.24
CA ALA A 539 6.08 23.43 12.75
C ALA A 539 6.43 23.27 14.24
N TYR A 540 5.46 22.90 15.08
CA TYR A 540 5.70 22.61 16.50
C TYR A 540 6.73 21.49 16.70
N CYS A 541 6.60 20.40 15.93
CA CYS A 541 7.52 19.27 16.04
C CYS A 541 8.94 19.64 15.63
N VAL A 542 9.12 20.43 14.54
CA VAL A 542 10.41 20.93 14.06
C VAL A 542 11.04 21.86 15.11
N GLN A 543 10.30 22.82 15.64
CA GLN A 543 10.78 23.73 16.69
C GLN A 543 11.29 22.96 17.91
N ARG A 544 10.55 21.95 18.36
CA ARG A 544 10.95 21.10 19.51
C ARG A 544 12.14 20.19 19.24
N MET A 545 12.49 19.94 17.99
CA MET A 545 13.72 19.26 17.63
C MET A 545 14.93 20.20 17.73
N HIS A 546 14.81 21.43 17.26
CA HIS A 546 15.90 22.42 17.28
C HIS A 546 16.24 22.90 18.71
N CYS A 547 15.25 23.15 19.56
CA CYS A 547 15.48 23.54 20.94
C CYS A 547 16.25 22.53 21.79
N LYS A 548 16.33 21.25 21.38
CA LYS A 548 17.12 20.21 22.07
C LYS A 548 18.53 20.02 21.50
N GLY A 549 18.76 20.43 20.25
CA GLY A 549 20.11 20.42 19.66
C GLY A 549 21.05 21.49 20.21
N GLY A 550 20.50 22.60 20.70
CA GLY A 550 21.28 23.71 21.27
C GLY A 550 21.76 23.51 22.72
N LEU A 551 21.24 22.52 23.44
CA LEU A 551 21.62 22.25 24.84
C LEU A 551 22.62 21.09 25.02
N GLN A 552 23.10 20.47 23.94
CA GLN A 552 24.15 19.43 23.98
C GLN A 552 25.49 19.88 23.37
N SER A 553 25.65 21.18 23.12
CA SER A 553 26.92 21.78 22.63
C SER A 553 27.49 22.80 23.63
N VAL A 554 27.21 22.65 24.92
CA VAL A 554 27.97 23.31 25.99
C VAL A 554 28.54 22.25 26.93
#